data_935d81b1693a3e1a044f0cbfaaa337fa
#
_entry.id   935d81b1693a3e1a044f0cbfaaa337fa
#
_cell.length_a   1.000
_cell.length_b   1.000
_cell.length_c   1.000
_cell.angle_alpha   90.00
_cell.angle_beta   90.00
_cell.angle_gamma   90.00
#
_symmetry.space_group_name_H-M   'P 1'
#
loop_
_entity.id
_entity.type
_entity.pdbx_description
1 polymer ?
#
loop_
_entity_poly.entity_id
_entity_poly.type
_entity_poly.pdbx_seq_one_letter_code
_entity_poly.pdbx_strand_id
1 'polypeptide(L)'
;IKDDSDFEKPFIGVANSYIDLIPGHVHLQKFGATAKEAVRAAGGVPFEFNTIGVDDGIATGHIGMRYSLASRELIADSVETVAESHRLDGLICISNCDKIVPGMLMAAMRINIPTVFVSGGPMKAGINEKGEKIDLVSVFEGVGKYNSGEITGNELKDLEDNGCPTCGSCSGMFTACLLYTSD
;
A
#
# COMPACT_ATOMS: atom_id res chain seq x y z
N ILE A 1 7.86 -19.13 16.36
CA ILE A 1 7.99 -19.73 17.71
C ILE A 1 9.43 -20.19 17.85
N LYS A 2 10.10 -19.78 18.90
CA LYS A 2 11.49 -20.15 19.19
C LYS A 2 11.60 -21.18 20.32
N ASP A 3 10.74 -21.09 21.31
CA ASP A 3 10.68 -22.00 22.46
C ASP A 3 9.26 -22.02 23.04
N ASP A 4 9.04 -22.91 24.03
CA ASP A 4 7.75 -23.13 24.64
C ASP A 4 7.18 -21.91 25.37
N SER A 5 8.02 -20.98 25.82
CA SER A 5 7.56 -19.76 26.48
C SER A 5 6.85 -18.80 25.51
N ASP A 6 7.02 -18.97 24.22
CA ASP A 6 6.33 -18.16 23.20
C ASP A 6 4.82 -18.41 23.18
N PHE A 7 4.36 -19.57 23.65
CA PHE A 7 2.91 -19.87 23.75
C PHE A 7 2.18 -19.10 24.85
N GLU A 8 2.92 -18.48 25.77
CA GLU A 8 2.35 -17.60 26.81
C GLU A 8 2.31 -16.12 26.40
N LYS A 9 2.85 -15.79 25.20
CA LYS A 9 2.95 -14.43 24.68
C LYS A 9 1.83 -14.14 23.67
N PRO A 10 1.44 -12.87 23.49
CA PRO A 10 0.47 -12.51 22.48
C PRO A 10 0.99 -12.79 21.06
N PHE A 11 0.14 -13.36 20.23
CA PHE A 11 0.41 -13.63 18.82
C PHE A 11 -0.07 -12.47 17.97
N ILE A 12 0.89 -11.78 17.34
CA ILE A 12 0.62 -10.56 16.57
C ILE A 12 0.75 -10.84 15.08
N GLY A 13 -0.35 -10.72 14.36
CA GLY A 13 -0.33 -10.78 12.91
C GLY A 13 0.27 -9.53 12.29
N VAL A 14 1.11 -9.71 11.28
CA VAL A 14 1.63 -8.62 10.45
C VAL A 14 1.06 -8.81 9.05
N ALA A 15 -0.07 -8.18 8.77
CA ALA A 15 -0.71 -8.17 7.46
C ALA A 15 0.01 -7.16 6.57
N ASN A 16 0.77 -7.65 5.59
CA ASN A 16 1.62 -6.82 4.75
C ASN A 16 1.12 -6.83 3.29
N SER A 17 0.97 -5.66 2.70
CA SER A 17 0.60 -5.53 1.29
C SER A 17 1.80 -5.49 0.33
N TYR A 18 2.97 -5.97 0.76
CA TYR A 18 4.13 -6.13 -0.12
C TYR A 18 3.79 -6.99 -1.34
N ILE A 19 4.14 -6.47 -2.50
CA ILE A 19 4.04 -7.16 -3.79
C ILE A 19 5.03 -6.52 -4.77
N ASP A 20 5.74 -7.33 -5.55
CA ASP A 20 6.74 -6.87 -6.54
C ASP A 20 6.12 -6.08 -7.70
N LEU A 21 4.85 -6.37 -8.02
CA LEU A 21 4.15 -5.74 -9.16
C LEU A 21 3.89 -4.24 -8.96
N ILE A 22 3.90 -3.76 -7.73
CA ILE A 22 3.54 -2.38 -7.41
C ILE A 22 4.77 -1.63 -6.92
N PRO A 23 5.30 -0.66 -7.69
CA PRO A 23 6.49 0.12 -7.29
C PRO A 23 6.35 0.78 -5.92
N GLY A 24 5.13 1.19 -5.58
CA GLY A 24 4.80 1.76 -4.27
C GLY A 24 4.82 0.79 -3.09
N HIS A 25 4.96 -0.50 -3.33
CA HIS A 25 4.89 -1.55 -2.30
C HIS A 25 6.20 -2.33 -2.10
N VAL A 26 7.16 -2.21 -3.01
CA VAL A 26 8.41 -3.01 -2.95
C VAL A 26 9.22 -2.81 -1.66
N HIS A 27 9.15 -1.63 -1.05
CA HIS A 27 9.83 -1.32 0.20
C HIS A 27 9.11 -1.87 1.44
N LEU A 28 7.84 -2.28 1.34
CA LEU A 28 7.06 -2.77 2.47
C LEU A 28 7.57 -4.10 3.03
N GLN A 29 8.35 -4.85 2.26
CA GLN A 29 9.06 -6.03 2.76
C GLN A 29 9.98 -5.70 3.94
N LYS A 30 10.69 -4.55 3.85
CA LYS A 30 11.55 -4.08 4.94
C LYS A 30 10.73 -3.63 6.15
N PHE A 31 9.57 -3.02 5.91
CA PHE A 31 8.65 -2.62 6.98
C PHE A 31 8.13 -3.83 7.74
N GLY A 32 7.77 -4.92 7.04
CA GLY A 32 7.40 -6.18 7.67
C GLY A 32 8.49 -6.75 8.57
N ALA A 33 9.75 -6.74 8.11
CA ALA A 33 10.88 -7.18 8.92
C ALA A 33 11.03 -6.32 10.19
N THR A 34 11.01 -5.00 10.05
CA THR A 34 11.11 -4.06 11.18
C THR A 34 9.95 -4.22 12.17
N ALA A 35 8.71 -4.38 11.67
CA ALA A 35 7.54 -4.61 12.52
C ALA A 35 7.69 -5.90 13.35
N LYS A 36 8.17 -6.99 12.74
CA LYS A 36 8.41 -8.25 13.46
C LYS A 36 9.49 -8.10 14.54
N GLU A 37 10.53 -7.34 14.27
CA GLU A 37 11.56 -7.05 15.28
C GLU A 37 10.98 -6.25 16.45
N ALA A 38 10.19 -5.22 16.16
CA ALA A 38 9.53 -4.40 17.17
C ALA A 38 8.56 -5.21 18.05
N VAL A 39 7.76 -6.10 17.45
CA VAL A 39 6.86 -6.99 18.19
C VAL A 39 7.64 -7.91 19.13
N ARG A 40 8.77 -8.49 18.66
CA ARG A 40 9.61 -9.34 19.53
C ARG A 40 10.24 -8.53 20.66
N ALA A 41 10.69 -7.32 20.40
CA ALA A 41 11.24 -6.43 21.42
C ALA A 41 10.21 -6.06 22.49
N ALA A 42 8.93 -5.95 22.09
CA ALA A 42 7.81 -5.70 22.99
C ALA A 42 7.28 -6.96 23.71
N GLY A 43 7.88 -8.13 23.48
CA GLY A 43 7.50 -9.38 24.15
C GLY A 43 6.40 -10.19 23.47
N GLY A 44 6.00 -9.85 22.23
CA GLY A 44 5.06 -10.61 21.44
C GLY A 44 5.71 -11.57 20.43
N VAL A 45 4.90 -12.42 19.81
CA VAL A 45 5.32 -13.34 18.75
C VAL A 45 4.69 -12.90 17.42
N PRO A 46 5.48 -12.39 16.46
CA PRO A 46 4.94 -11.90 15.21
C PRO A 46 4.81 -13.01 14.16
N PHE A 47 3.72 -12.98 13.42
CA PHE A 47 3.45 -13.82 12.26
C PHE A 47 3.10 -12.94 11.06
N GLU A 48 3.97 -12.90 10.05
CA GLU A 48 3.73 -12.12 8.83
C GLU A 48 3.00 -12.96 7.78
N PHE A 49 2.02 -12.36 7.15
CA PHE A 49 1.35 -12.86 5.96
C PHE A 49 1.06 -11.72 4.99
N ASN A 50 0.96 -12.05 3.69
CA ASN A 50 0.74 -11.04 2.67
C ASN A 50 -0.70 -11.05 2.17
N THR A 51 -1.22 -9.85 1.90
CA THR A 51 -2.47 -9.68 1.15
C THR A 51 -2.17 -9.52 -0.34
N ILE A 52 -3.21 -9.71 -1.16
CA ILE A 52 -3.16 -9.27 -2.56
C ILE A 52 -3.14 -7.73 -2.62
N GLY A 53 -2.73 -7.20 -3.77
CA GLY A 53 -2.81 -5.76 -4.04
C GLY A 53 -3.08 -5.52 -5.52
N VAL A 54 -3.95 -4.54 -5.82
CA VAL A 54 -4.16 -4.00 -7.15
C VAL A 54 -3.81 -2.53 -7.11
N ASP A 55 -2.88 -2.13 -7.97
CA ASP A 55 -2.50 -0.73 -8.13
C ASP A 55 -3.41 -0.04 -9.13
N ASP A 56 -4.14 0.97 -8.68
CA ASP A 56 -5.04 1.74 -9.53
C ASP A 56 -4.27 2.49 -10.62
N GLY A 57 -3.09 3.01 -10.32
CA GLY A 57 -2.26 3.73 -11.28
C GLY A 57 -1.85 2.86 -12.46
N ILE A 58 -1.43 1.62 -12.19
CA ILE A 58 -1.06 0.65 -13.23
C ILE A 58 -2.31 0.15 -13.97
N ALA A 59 -3.42 -0.07 -13.25
CA ALA A 59 -4.65 -0.62 -13.82
C ALA A 59 -5.47 0.42 -14.60
N THR A 60 -5.25 1.70 -14.40
CA THR A 60 -5.98 2.79 -15.06
C THR A 60 -5.80 2.73 -16.58
N GLY A 61 -6.92 2.88 -17.30
CA GLY A 61 -6.93 2.87 -18.77
C GLY A 61 -7.09 1.49 -19.43
N HIS A 62 -7.10 0.40 -18.66
CA HIS A 62 -7.38 -0.94 -19.21
C HIS A 62 -8.37 -1.73 -18.34
N ILE A 63 -8.74 -2.94 -18.81
CA ILE A 63 -9.77 -3.77 -18.15
C ILE A 63 -9.44 -4.16 -16.71
N GLY A 64 -8.19 -4.16 -16.33
CA GLY A 64 -7.71 -4.48 -14.98
C GLY A 64 -8.30 -3.57 -13.90
N MET A 65 -8.68 -2.34 -14.24
CA MET A 65 -9.29 -1.40 -13.30
C MET A 65 -10.59 -1.91 -12.69
N ARG A 66 -11.30 -2.84 -13.34
CA ARG A 66 -12.51 -3.48 -12.81
C ARG A 66 -12.26 -4.31 -11.53
N TYR A 67 -11.02 -4.74 -11.33
CA TYR A 67 -10.64 -5.55 -10.16
C TYR A 67 -10.21 -4.70 -8.97
N SER A 68 -9.87 -3.42 -9.18
CA SER A 68 -9.36 -2.55 -8.14
C SER A 68 -10.35 -2.42 -6.97
N LEU A 69 -11.56 -1.96 -7.23
CA LEU A 69 -12.55 -1.76 -6.17
C LEU A 69 -12.96 -3.08 -5.50
N ALA A 70 -13.14 -4.15 -6.28
CA ALA A 70 -13.52 -5.46 -5.76
C ALA A 70 -12.43 -6.10 -4.88
N SER A 71 -11.17 -5.72 -5.07
CA SER A 71 -10.06 -6.24 -4.26
C SER A 71 -10.16 -5.90 -2.78
N ARG A 72 -10.88 -4.84 -2.39
CA ARG A 72 -11.09 -4.46 -0.98
C ARG A 72 -11.75 -5.59 -0.18
N GLU A 73 -12.80 -6.19 -0.73
CA GLU A 73 -13.53 -7.29 -0.08
C GLU A 73 -12.62 -8.51 0.08
N LEU A 74 -11.88 -8.87 -0.98
CA LEU A 74 -10.95 -10.00 -0.94
C LEU A 74 -9.84 -9.79 0.10
N ILE A 75 -9.32 -8.57 0.21
CA ILE A 75 -8.32 -8.21 1.22
C ILE A 75 -8.94 -8.35 2.62
N ALA A 76 -10.13 -7.77 2.83
CA ALA A 76 -10.83 -7.85 4.11
C ALA A 76 -11.09 -9.30 4.52
N ASP A 77 -11.64 -10.11 3.62
CA ASP A 77 -11.96 -11.51 3.86
C ASP A 77 -10.70 -12.34 4.15
N SER A 78 -9.59 -12.07 3.42
CA SER A 78 -8.33 -12.80 3.63
C SER A 78 -7.69 -12.49 4.97
N VAL A 79 -7.66 -11.23 5.39
CA VAL A 79 -7.10 -10.81 6.68
C VAL A 79 -7.95 -11.35 7.82
N GLU A 80 -9.28 -11.23 7.73
CA GLU A 80 -10.23 -11.77 8.70
C GLU A 80 -10.06 -13.29 8.84
N THR A 81 -10.00 -14.00 7.71
CA THR A 81 -9.81 -15.46 7.70
C THR A 81 -8.54 -15.88 8.40
N VAL A 82 -7.40 -15.22 8.11
CA VAL A 82 -6.13 -15.56 8.75
C VAL A 82 -6.17 -15.25 10.24
N ALA A 83 -6.63 -14.06 10.62
CA ALA A 83 -6.64 -13.62 12.01
C ALA A 83 -7.54 -14.52 12.89
N GLU A 84 -8.76 -14.81 12.43
CA GLU A 84 -9.71 -15.64 13.18
C GLU A 84 -9.32 -17.11 13.23
N SER A 85 -8.86 -17.68 12.10
CA SER A 85 -8.44 -19.08 12.03
C SER A 85 -7.24 -19.40 12.92
N HIS A 86 -6.32 -18.45 13.04
CA HIS A 86 -5.10 -18.62 13.83
C HIS A 86 -5.19 -17.97 15.21
N ARG A 87 -6.35 -17.41 15.56
CA ARG A 87 -6.65 -16.80 16.87
C ARG A 87 -5.58 -15.77 17.27
N LEU A 88 -5.29 -14.83 16.37
CA LEU A 88 -4.33 -13.75 16.63
C LEU A 88 -4.88 -12.79 17.68
N ASP A 89 -4.02 -12.31 18.57
CA ASP A 89 -4.36 -11.38 19.65
C ASP A 89 -4.34 -9.91 19.23
N GLY A 90 -3.65 -9.60 18.13
CA GLY A 90 -3.57 -8.26 17.57
C GLY A 90 -3.03 -8.26 16.15
N LEU A 91 -3.15 -7.12 15.47
CA LEU A 91 -2.72 -6.93 14.09
C LEU A 91 -1.85 -5.69 13.91
N ILE A 92 -0.87 -5.80 13.03
CA ILE A 92 -0.17 -4.68 12.40
C ILE A 92 -0.49 -4.76 10.90
N CYS A 93 -1.19 -3.76 10.39
CA CYS A 93 -1.53 -3.65 8.97
C CYS A 93 -0.55 -2.72 8.27
N ILE A 94 0.28 -3.25 7.38
CA ILE A 94 1.25 -2.48 6.59
C ILE A 94 0.67 -2.31 5.20
N SER A 95 0.21 -1.10 4.89
CA SER A 95 -0.56 -0.84 3.68
C SER A 95 -0.15 0.45 2.98
N ASN A 96 -0.32 0.42 1.68
CA ASN A 96 -0.34 1.56 0.77
C ASN A 96 -1.51 1.37 -0.21
N CYS A 97 -1.69 2.31 -1.12
CA CYS A 97 -2.76 2.34 -2.11
C CYS A 97 -4.17 2.54 -1.55
N ASP A 98 -4.98 3.23 -2.33
CA ASP A 98 -6.30 3.74 -1.96
C ASP A 98 -7.42 2.68 -1.93
N LYS A 99 -7.15 1.44 -2.37
CA LYS A 99 -8.09 0.31 -2.21
C LYS A 99 -7.61 -0.72 -1.20
N ILE A 100 -6.30 -0.85 -1.00
CA ILE A 100 -5.72 -1.81 -0.05
C ILE A 100 -5.92 -1.33 1.39
N VAL A 101 -5.69 -0.02 1.65
CA VAL A 101 -5.92 0.58 2.97
C VAL A 101 -7.35 0.35 3.46
N PRO A 102 -8.42 0.70 2.71
CA PRO A 102 -9.79 0.45 3.17
C PRO A 102 -10.10 -1.05 3.29
N GLY A 103 -9.52 -1.92 2.46
CA GLY A 103 -9.66 -3.36 2.63
C GLY A 103 -9.15 -3.85 3.97
N MET A 104 -7.97 -3.39 4.40
CA MET A 104 -7.43 -3.72 5.73
C MET A 104 -8.22 -3.06 6.87
N LEU A 105 -8.73 -1.83 6.69
CA LEU A 105 -9.60 -1.17 7.66
C LEU A 105 -10.91 -1.94 7.86
N MET A 106 -11.51 -2.41 6.77
CA MET A 106 -12.72 -3.25 6.83
C MET A 106 -12.46 -4.53 7.65
N ALA A 107 -11.33 -5.20 7.42
CA ALA A 107 -10.94 -6.37 8.20
C ALA A 107 -10.79 -6.03 9.69
N ALA A 108 -10.05 -4.98 10.01
CA ALA A 108 -9.81 -4.56 11.39
C ALA A 108 -11.11 -4.29 12.15
N MET A 109 -12.07 -3.61 11.49
CA MET A 109 -13.39 -3.35 12.08
C MET A 109 -14.24 -4.61 12.27
N ARG A 110 -14.14 -5.60 11.35
CA ARG A 110 -14.87 -6.87 11.47
C ARG A 110 -14.32 -7.73 12.60
N ILE A 111 -13.00 -7.84 12.68
CA ILE A 111 -12.31 -8.70 13.67
C ILE A 111 -12.36 -8.08 15.07
N ASN A 112 -12.30 -6.75 15.17
CA ASN A 112 -12.36 -6.00 16.42
C ASN A 112 -11.33 -6.44 17.49
N ILE A 113 -10.09 -6.70 17.06
CA ILE A 113 -8.93 -6.88 17.96
C ILE A 113 -8.01 -5.65 17.89
N PRO A 114 -7.11 -5.43 18.86
CA PRO A 114 -6.15 -4.35 18.80
C PRO A 114 -5.39 -4.33 17.47
N THR A 115 -5.50 -3.24 16.73
CA THR A 115 -4.90 -3.12 15.40
C THR A 115 -4.16 -1.79 15.24
N VAL A 116 -2.97 -1.85 14.65
CA VAL A 116 -2.15 -0.67 14.32
C VAL A 116 -1.92 -0.63 12.82
N PHE A 117 -2.09 0.55 12.22
CA PHE A 117 -1.80 0.78 10.81
C PHE A 117 -0.43 1.43 10.63
N VAL A 118 0.34 0.89 9.71
CA VAL A 118 1.65 1.42 9.28
C VAL A 118 1.54 1.77 7.81
N SER A 119 1.51 3.06 7.51
CA SER A 119 1.53 3.53 6.13
C SER A 119 2.93 3.41 5.53
N GLY A 120 3.02 2.91 4.31
CA GLY A 120 4.28 2.88 3.56
C GLY A 120 4.75 4.26 3.07
N GLY A 121 3.93 5.29 3.26
CA GLY A 121 4.23 6.67 2.89
C GLY A 121 4.02 7.00 1.41
N PRO A 122 3.87 8.29 1.09
CA PRO A 122 3.71 8.77 -0.28
C PRO A 122 5.03 8.73 -1.05
N MET A 123 4.93 8.59 -2.36
CA MET A 123 6.05 8.77 -3.28
C MET A 123 6.43 10.25 -3.39
N LYS A 124 7.70 10.56 -3.52
CA LYS A 124 8.15 11.92 -3.78
C LYS A 124 7.72 12.40 -5.17
N ALA A 125 7.40 13.67 -5.28
CA ALA A 125 7.22 14.32 -6.57
C ALA A 125 8.53 14.28 -7.37
N GLY A 126 8.41 14.15 -8.68
CA GLY A 126 9.53 14.18 -9.60
C GLY A 126 9.92 15.61 -10.02
N ILE A 127 10.91 15.67 -10.88
CA ILE A 127 11.36 16.92 -11.51
C ILE A 127 11.56 16.61 -12.99
N ASN A 128 10.89 17.38 -13.86
CA ASN A 128 11.04 17.25 -15.31
C ASN A 128 12.35 17.87 -15.81
N GLU A 129 12.67 17.70 -17.09
CA GLU A 129 13.87 18.28 -17.70
C GLU A 129 13.92 19.82 -17.63
N LYS A 130 12.77 20.49 -17.47
CA LYS A 130 12.68 21.95 -17.30
C LYS A 130 12.91 22.40 -15.85
N GLY A 131 13.12 21.48 -14.91
CA GLY A 131 13.32 21.78 -13.49
C GLY A 131 12.01 22.02 -12.71
N GLU A 132 10.86 21.70 -13.29
CA GLU A 132 9.56 21.87 -12.67
C GLU A 132 9.19 20.62 -11.85
N LYS A 133 8.55 20.81 -10.71
CA LYS A 133 8.01 19.71 -9.91
C LYS A 133 6.81 19.11 -10.63
N ILE A 134 6.82 17.81 -10.79
CA ILE A 134 5.77 17.02 -11.42
C ILE A 134 5.38 15.82 -10.54
N ASP A 135 4.16 15.36 -10.70
CA ASP A 135 3.61 14.21 -10.00
C ASP A 135 2.73 13.36 -10.93
N LEU A 136 2.04 12.38 -10.39
CA LEU A 136 1.14 11.53 -11.18
C LEU A 136 0.02 12.32 -11.86
N VAL A 137 -0.48 13.40 -11.24
CA VAL A 137 -1.52 14.25 -11.85
C VAL A 137 -0.96 14.97 -13.07
N SER A 138 0.29 15.45 -12.98
CA SER A 138 1.00 16.07 -14.11
C SER A 138 1.15 15.13 -15.30
N VAL A 139 1.36 13.83 -15.07
CA VAL A 139 1.40 12.81 -16.12
C VAL A 139 0.03 12.65 -16.80
N PHE A 140 -1.05 12.56 -16.02
CA PHE A 140 -2.41 12.47 -16.58
C PHE A 140 -2.79 13.72 -17.40
N GLU A 141 -2.47 14.91 -16.90
CA GLU A 141 -2.65 16.15 -17.66
C GLU A 141 -1.80 16.16 -18.94
N GLY A 142 -0.57 15.65 -18.85
CA GLY A 142 0.33 15.50 -19.99
C GLY A 142 -0.26 14.65 -21.11
N VAL A 143 -0.91 13.55 -20.79
CA VAL A 143 -1.63 12.70 -21.78
C VAL A 143 -2.72 13.52 -22.47
N GLY A 144 -3.50 14.31 -21.70
CA GLY A 144 -4.51 15.20 -22.26
C GLY A 144 -3.92 16.25 -23.23
N LYS A 145 -2.83 16.92 -22.80
CA LYS A 145 -2.12 17.92 -23.61
C LYS A 145 -1.50 17.33 -24.87
N TYR A 146 -0.97 16.12 -24.80
CA TYR A 146 -0.47 15.41 -25.97
C TYR A 146 -1.57 15.11 -26.98
N ASN A 147 -2.72 14.63 -26.51
CA ASN A 147 -3.87 14.32 -27.38
C ASN A 147 -4.47 15.59 -28.03
N SER A 148 -4.37 16.74 -27.38
CA SER A 148 -4.80 18.03 -27.96
C SER A 148 -3.74 18.67 -28.86
N GLY A 149 -2.54 18.11 -28.92
CA GLY A 149 -1.42 18.66 -29.71
C GLY A 149 -0.68 19.82 -29.06
N GLU A 150 -0.87 20.06 -27.77
CA GLU A 150 -0.22 21.14 -27.01
C GLU A 150 1.22 20.84 -26.63
N ILE A 151 1.54 19.55 -26.44
CA ILE A 151 2.91 19.08 -26.16
C ILE A 151 3.33 18.00 -27.14
N THR A 152 4.63 17.83 -27.26
CA THR A 152 5.26 16.81 -28.11
C THR A 152 5.34 15.45 -27.40
N GLY A 153 5.59 14.37 -28.18
CA GLY A 153 5.82 13.04 -27.59
C GLY A 153 7.05 12.97 -26.68
N ASN A 154 8.07 13.80 -26.92
CA ASN A 154 9.25 13.87 -26.05
C ASN A 154 8.92 14.53 -24.70
N GLU A 155 8.11 15.58 -24.72
CA GLU A 155 7.65 16.22 -23.47
C GLU A 155 6.74 15.30 -22.67
N LEU A 156 5.86 14.53 -23.31
CA LEU A 156 5.06 13.51 -22.62
C LEU A 156 5.97 12.42 -22.01
N LYS A 157 6.98 11.97 -22.76
CA LYS A 157 7.93 10.98 -22.28
C LYS A 157 8.73 11.46 -21.06
N ASP A 158 9.14 12.72 -21.03
CA ASP A 158 9.78 13.34 -19.86
C ASP A 158 8.87 13.29 -18.62
N LEU A 159 7.57 13.62 -18.78
CA LEU A 159 6.60 13.50 -17.69
C LEU A 159 6.43 12.06 -17.19
N GLU A 160 6.33 11.08 -18.10
CA GLU A 160 6.20 9.66 -17.75
C GLU A 160 7.42 9.13 -17.02
N ASP A 161 8.62 9.46 -17.47
CA ASP A 161 9.87 8.96 -16.89
C ASP A 161 10.17 9.59 -15.51
N ASN A 162 9.73 10.80 -15.27
CA ASN A 162 10.11 11.57 -14.08
C ASN A 162 8.96 11.81 -13.08
N GLY A 163 7.69 11.55 -13.44
CA GLY A 163 6.54 11.86 -12.58
C GLY A 163 6.44 10.99 -11.32
N CYS A 164 7.01 9.77 -11.35
CA CYS A 164 6.94 8.81 -10.25
C CYS A 164 8.33 8.21 -9.95
N PRO A 165 9.30 8.99 -9.44
CA PRO A 165 10.72 8.62 -9.45
C PRO A 165 11.16 7.68 -8.32
N THR A 166 10.34 7.43 -7.30
CA THR A 166 10.75 6.67 -6.10
C THR A 166 9.72 5.61 -5.70
N CYS A 167 9.96 4.92 -4.57
CA CYS A 167 8.97 4.04 -3.96
C CYS A 167 8.03 4.83 -3.03
N GLY A 168 6.83 4.31 -2.81
CA GLY A 168 5.78 4.92 -2.00
C GLY A 168 4.42 4.79 -2.67
N SER A 169 3.33 5.13 -1.99
CA SER A 169 2.05 5.29 -2.67
C SER A 169 2.16 6.42 -3.70
N CYS A 170 1.18 6.56 -4.58
CA CYS A 170 1.31 7.50 -5.72
C CYS A 170 1.79 8.90 -5.31
N SER A 171 2.56 9.57 -6.18
CA SER A 171 3.03 10.94 -5.97
C SER A 171 1.90 11.99 -5.94
N GLY A 172 0.71 11.64 -6.41
CA GLY A 172 -0.52 12.45 -6.29
C GLY A 172 -1.15 12.45 -4.88
N MET A 173 -0.58 11.73 -3.92
CA MET A 173 -0.98 11.68 -2.50
C MET A 173 -2.41 11.16 -2.23
N PHE A 174 -3.03 10.42 -3.13
CA PHE A 174 -4.41 9.92 -2.96
C PHE A 174 -4.57 9.05 -1.70
N THR A 175 -3.65 8.14 -1.45
CA THR A 175 -3.64 7.29 -0.25
C THR A 175 -3.44 8.10 1.04
N ALA A 176 -2.58 9.10 1.01
CA ALA A 176 -2.35 9.97 2.17
C ALA A 176 -3.60 10.77 2.52
N CYS A 177 -4.31 11.30 1.51
CA CYS A 177 -5.59 11.98 1.70
C CYS A 177 -6.66 11.03 2.28
N LEU A 178 -6.71 9.77 1.80
CA LEU A 178 -7.66 8.79 2.32
C LEU A 178 -7.42 8.50 3.80
N LEU A 179 -6.18 8.28 4.22
CA LEU A 179 -5.84 8.03 5.62
C LEU A 179 -6.17 9.23 6.49
N TYR A 180 -5.85 10.45 6.06
CA TYR A 180 -6.13 11.67 6.80
C TYR A 180 -7.63 11.94 6.99
N THR A 181 -8.48 11.54 6.05
CA THR A 181 -9.93 11.74 6.11
C THR A 181 -10.69 10.58 6.75
N SER A 182 -10.00 9.50 7.14
CA SER A 182 -10.60 8.32 7.78
C SER A 182 -10.57 8.37 9.30
N ASP A 183 -9.93 9.39 9.89
CA ASP A 183 -9.82 9.58 11.35
C ASP A 183 -11.14 10.19 11.97
#